data_b2f48cf061fc80a5db65569218e4ffa2
#
_entry.id   b2f48cf061fc80a5db65569218e4ffa2
#
_cell.length_a   1.000
_cell.length_b   1.000
_cell.length_c   1.000
_cell.angle_alpha   90.00
_cell.angle_beta   90.00
_cell.angle_gamma   90.00
#
_symmetry.space_group_name_H-M   'P 1'
#
loop_
_entity.id
_entity.type
_entity.pdbx_description
1 polymer ?
#
loop_
_entity_poly.entity_id
_entity_poly.type
_entity_poly.pdbx_seq_one_letter_code
_entity_poly.pdbx_strand_id
1 'polypeptide(L)'
;MTGPARAAVARLGGMAARLGLHVRGRMGARPGEQRFPGRPQPSGLEVEAHSAYVPGDDLRHLDWNLFGRLDTLLMRRFTAEREVVVHVLVDASASMGVPAADGKWTAAAELAIVLAAIAVASRHAARLAVLCGGAPRASLVHRRRAGLVAMAELLDATTPSGRLELGRTLGEYAHRHPEGGAALVLSDFMLEPAALEPGVAALRRRGYAVYLLQLLGHSEIEPARALASGELVDAESGERHGVSLDADVLARYGALLAAHQDAMRALAMRHRATWASFASDTPVLEIATRDLVRIDLVRARR
;
A
#
# COMPACT_ATOMS: atom_id res chain seq x y z
N MET A 1 15.63 8.44 -22.39
CA MET A 1 14.18 8.18 -22.29
C MET A 1 13.79 8.20 -20.82
N THR A 2 12.74 8.91 -20.46
CA THR A 2 12.23 8.97 -19.08
C THR A 2 11.45 7.69 -18.83
N GLY A 3 11.80 6.93 -17.79
CA GLY A 3 11.06 5.70 -17.42
C GLY A 3 9.64 6.01 -16.90
N PRO A 4 8.77 4.98 -16.80
CA PRO A 4 7.37 5.15 -16.43
C PRO A 4 7.19 5.78 -15.04
N ALA A 5 8.02 5.43 -14.07
CA ALA A 5 7.93 5.99 -12.72
C ALA A 5 8.31 7.48 -12.67
N ARG A 6 9.33 7.90 -13.41
CA ARG A 6 9.69 9.34 -13.53
C ARG A 6 8.59 10.13 -14.26
N ALA A 7 8.00 9.56 -15.29
CA ALA A 7 6.86 10.18 -15.97
C ALA A 7 5.66 10.37 -15.03
N ALA A 8 5.42 9.41 -14.13
CA ALA A 8 4.39 9.51 -13.10
C ALA A 8 4.64 10.65 -12.10
N VAL A 9 5.89 10.87 -11.66
CA VAL A 9 6.25 12.02 -10.78
C VAL A 9 5.84 13.35 -11.43
N ALA A 10 6.14 13.53 -12.70
CA ALA A 10 5.81 14.76 -13.42
C ALA A 10 4.29 14.94 -13.62
N ARG A 11 3.62 13.88 -14.08
CA ARG A 11 2.21 13.89 -14.45
C ARG A 11 1.25 13.98 -13.26
N LEU A 12 1.53 13.22 -12.20
CA LEU A 12 0.58 12.95 -11.10
C LEU A 12 0.87 13.74 -9.81
N GLY A 13 2.03 14.41 -9.75
CA GLY A 13 2.45 15.14 -8.55
C GLY A 13 1.51 16.27 -8.11
N GLY A 14 0.81 16.94 -9.04
CA GLY A 14 -0.19 17.96 -8.70
C GLY A 14 -1.48 17.39 -8.13
N MET A 15 -1.87 16.19 -8.57
CA MET A 15 -3.11 15.53 -8.20
C MET A 15 -3.01 14.81 -6.85
N ALA A 16 -1.86 14.21 -6.54
CA ALA A 16 -1.58 13.64 -5.23
C ALA A 16 -1.76 14.66 -4.09
N ALA A 17 -1.60 15.95 -4.37
CA ALA A 17 -1.83 17.01 -3.39
C ALA A 17 -3.31 17.18 -2.97
N ARG A 18 -4.25 16.72 -3.81
CA ARG A 18 -5.70 16.77 -3.54
C ARG A 18 -6.22 15.55 -2.82
N LEU A 19 -5.38 14.54 -2.66
CA LEU A 19 -5.69 13.29 -1.99
C LEU A 19 -4.96 13.21 -0.64
N GLY A 20 -5.63 12.63 0.35
CA GLY A 20 -5.07 12.35 1.66
C GLY A 20 -4.92 10.84 1.87
N LEU A 21 -3.81 10.41 2.43
CA LEU A 21 -3.63 9.02 2.84
C LEU A 21 -4.27 8.82 4.22
N HIS A 22 -5.14 7.80 4.33
CA HIS A 22 -5.76 7.43 5.58
C HIS A 22 -5.28 6.04 6.01
N VAL A 23 -4.39 5.99 6.98
CA VAL A 23 -3.85 4.72 7.49
C VAL A 23 -4.69 4.26 8.68
N ARG A 24 -5.49 3.20 8.50
CA ARG A 24 -6.20 2.54 9.61
C ARG A 24 -5.22 1.68 10.40
N GLY A 25 -4.89 2.05 11.61
CA GLY A 25 -4.15 1.20 12.52
C GLY A 25 -4.00 1.84 13.89
N ARG A 26 -4.30 1.09 14.94
CA ARG A 26 -3.73 1.36 16.27
C ARG A 26 -2.23 1.14 16.12
N MET A 27 -1.51 2.18 15.80
CA MET A 27 -0.07 2.16 16.00
C MET A 27 0.14 1.99 17.50
N GLY A 28 0.66 0.83 17.89
CA GLY A 28 0.94 0.53 19.27
C GLY A 28 1.75 1.68 19.85
N ALA A 29 1.18 2.38 20.83
CA ALA A 29 1.98 3.21 21.70
C ALA A 29 3.06 2.28 22.27
N ARG A 30 4.34 2.57 22.02
CA ARG A 30 5.41 1.91 22.76
C ARG A 30 5.11 2.08 24.24
N PRO A 31 5.12 1.01 25.06
CA PRO A 31 5.08 1.15 26.50
C PRO A 31 6.32 1.97 26.89
N GLY A 32 6.12 3.20 27.36
CA GLY A 32 7.23 4.06 27.83
C GLY A 32 7.31 5.46 27.21
N GLU A 33 6.55 5.80 26.15
CA GLU A 33 6.44 7.21 25.74
C GLU A 33 5.52 7.97 26.68
N GLN A 34 6.15 8.52 27.74
CA GLN A 34 5.53 9.50 28.62
C GLN A 34 5.06 10.70 27.79
N ARG A 35 3.78 11.07 28.00
CA ARG A 35 3.24 12.35 27.57
C ARG A 35 4.09 13.45 28.21
N PHE A 36 4.90 14.16 27.44
CA PHE A 36 5.50 15.39 27.89
C PHE A 36 4.46 16.52 27.75
N PRO A 37 3.93 17.09 28.82
CA PRO A 37 3.16 18.32 28.75
C PRO A 37 4.15 19.45 28.45
N GLY A 38 3.98 20.16 27.34
CA GLY A 38 4.68 21.42 27.13
C GLY A 38 5.40 21.65 25.80
N ARG A 39 5.12 20.92 24.72
CA ARG A 39 5.60 21.31 23.38
C ARG A 39 4.53 22.08 22.61
N PRO A 40 4.90 23.19 21.90
CA PRO A 40 3.96 23.95 21.08
C PRO A 40 3.37 23.07 20.00
N GLN A 41 2.04 23.11 19.88
CA GLN A 41 1.27 22.28 18.96
C GLN A 41 1.49 22.74 17.52
N PRO A 42 1.68 21.81 16.56
CA PRO A 42 1.60 22.15 15.14
C PRO A 42 0.16 22.58 14.81
N SER A 43 0.01 23.68 14.09
CA SER A 43 -1.24 24.14 13.52
C SER A 43 -1.78 23.10 12.52
N GLY A 44 -2.90 22.45 12.86
CA GLY A 44 -3.55 21.46 12.00
C GLY A 44 -4.23 20.33 12.75
N LEU A 45 -4.64 20.56 13.98
CA LEU A 45 -5.36 19.57 14.79
C LEU A 45 -6.85 19.60 14.42
N GLU A 46 -7.38 18.50 13.89
CA GLU A 46 -8.84 18.30 13.79
C GLU A 46 -9.38 17.90 15.18
N VAL A 47 -10.49 18.51 15.57
CA VAL A 47 -11.22 18.14 16.78
C VAL A 47 -11.95 16.84 16.50
N GLU A 48 -11.48 15.73 17.05
CA GLU A 48 -12.09 14.41 16.82
C GLU A 48 -13.22 14.09 17.79
N ALA A 49 -13.14 14.63 19.00
CA ALA A 49 -14.12 14.37 20.04
C ALA A 49 -14.12 15.48 21.10
N HIS A 50 -15.19 15.53 21.86
CA HIS A 50 -15.26 16.32 23.08
C HIS A 50 -15.30 15.37 24.28
N SER A 51 -14.61 15.74 25.35
CA SER A 51 -14.69 15.06 26.65
C SER A 51 -15.11 16.05 27.72
N ALA A 52 -15.80 15.59 28.76
CA ALA A 52 -16.10 16.44 29.90
C ALA A 52 -14.80 16.97 30.52
N TYR A 53 -14.83 18.22 30.96
CA TYR A 53 -13.73 18.84 31.72
C TYR A 53 -13.52 18.12 33.05
N VAL A 54 -12.29 17.87 33.40
CA VAL A 54 -11.89 17.35 34.71
C VAL A 54 -10.97 18.41 35.36
N PRO A 55 -11.15 18.73 36.69
CA PRO A 55 -10.26 19.65 37.36
C PRO A 55 -8.79 19.31 37.18
N GLY A 56 -8.00 20.26 36.62
CA GLY A 56 -6.59 20.08 36.26
C GLY A 56 -6.33 20.02 34.77
N ASP A 57 -7.37 19.92 33.93
CA ASP A 57 -7.22 20.00 32.47
C ASP A 57 -6.87 21.43 32.02
N ASP A 58 -6.10 21.55 30.93
CA ASP A 58 -5.67 22.85 30.37
C ASP A 58 -6.83 23.58 29.71
N LEU A 59 -7.30 24.64 30.34
CA LEU A 59 -8.46 25.45 29.89
C LEU A 59 -8.32 26.05 28.50
N ARG A 60 -7.10 26.09 27.92
CA ARG A 60 -6.89 26.50 26.52
C ARG A 60 -7.55 25.58 25.49
N HIS A 61 -7.86 24.36 25.90
CA HIS A 61 -8.54 23.36 25.08
C HIS A 61 -10.04 23.29 25.33
N LEU A 62 -10.59 24.18 26.14
CA LEU A 62 -12.04 24.28 26.36
C LEU A 62 -12.74 24.78 25.12
N ASP A 63 -13.87 24.16 24.79
CA ASP A 63 -14.71 24.63 23.68
C ASP A 63 -15.72 25.67 24.18
N TRP A 64 -15.31 26.95 24.13
CA TRP A 64 -16.13 28.06 24.55
C TRP A 64 -17.41 28.24 23.74
N ASN A 65 -17.41 27.78 22.45
CA ASN A 65 -18.62 27.83 21.62
C ASN A 65 -19.66 26.81 22.04
N LEU A 66 -19.21 25.61 22.44
CA LEU A 66 -20.12 24.59 22.98
C LEU A 66 -20.56 24.95 24.41
N PHE A 67 -19.68 25.51 25.23
CA PHE A 67 -20.05 25.99 26.54
C PHE A 67 -21.20 27.03 26.46
N GLY A 68 -21.09 28.02 25.56
CA GLY A 68 -22.12 29.02 25.36
C GLY A 68 -23.48 28.48 24.85
N ARG A 69 -23.52 27.27 24.31
CA ARG A 69 -24.75 26.64 23.80
C ARG A 69 -25.34 25.59 24.72
N LEU A 70 -24.49 24.87 25.43
CA LEU A 70 -24.89 23.67 26.19
C LEU A 70 -24.71 23.81 27.68
N ASP A 71 -24.12 24.93 28.14
CA ASP A 71 -23.75 25.20 29.53
C ASP A 71 -22.96 24.05 30.19
N THR A 72 -22.17 23.35 29.37
CA THR A 72 -21.38 22.18 29.76
C THR A 72 -19.93 22.41 29.38
N LEU A 73 -19.00 22.27 30.34
CA LEU A 73 -17.57 22.41 30.08
C LEU A 73 -17.05 21.17 29.31
N LEU A 74 -16.78 21.36 28.02
CA LEU A 74 -16.29 20.33 27.15
C LEU A 74 -14.88 20.68 26.65
N MET A 75 -13.97 19.72 26.78
CA MET A 75 -12.59 19.82 26.30
C MET A 75 -12.52 19.33 24.85
N ARG A 76 -11.89 20.11 23.98
CA ARG A 76 -11.54 19.65 22.62
C ARG A 76 -10.46 18.60 22.74
N ARG A 77 -10.77 17.37 22.33
CA ARG A 77 -9.79 16.31 22.14
C ARG A 77 -9.25 16.38 20.73
N PHE A 78 -7.99 16.73 20.64
CA PHE A 78 -7.28 16.78 19.37
C PHE A 78 -6.57 15.46 19.14
N THR A 79 -6.81 14.84 17.99
CA THR A 79 -5.94 13.76 17.53
C THR A 79 -4.77 14.39 16.80
N ALA A 80 -3.60 14.32 17.38
CA ALA A 80 -2.39 14.63 16.64
C ALA A 80 -2.28 13.58 15.52
N GLU A 81 -2.45 13.97 14.26
CA GLU A 81 -2.04 13.13 13.14
C GLU A 81 -0.55 12.83 13.33
N ARG A 82 -0.25 11.62 13.82
CA ARG A 82 1.14 11.18 13.95
C ARG A 82 1.70 10.94 12.56
N GLU A 83 2.82 11.60 12.27
CA GLU A 83 3.62 11.25 11.10
C GLU A 83 3.95 9.76 11.15
N VAL A 84 3.55 9.02 10.14
CA VAL A 84 3.90 7.61 9.97
C VAL A 84 4.85 7.45 8.79
N VAL A 85 5.66 6.39 8.81
CA VAL A 85 6.40 6.00 7.62
C VAL A 85 5.51 5.06 6.80
N VAL A 86 5.26 5.46 5.56
CA VAL A 86 4.53 4.65 4.57
C VAL A 86 5.57 3.90 3.74
N HIS A 87 5.59 2.59 3.88
CA HIS A 87 6.48 1.69 3.17
C HIS A 87 5.76 1.15 1.96
N VAL A 88 6.15 1.58 0.77
CA VAL A 88 5.64 1.06 -0.50
C VAL A 88 6.57 -0.06 -0.94
N LEU A 89 6.10 -1.30 -0.89
CA LEU A 89 6.85 -2.52 -1.15
C LEU A 89 6.39 -3.09 -2.49
N VAL A 90 7.27 -3.09 -3.48
CA VAL A 90 6.94 -3.50 -4.85
C VAL A 90 7.64 -4.81 -5.16
N ASP A 91 6.85 -5.81 -5.49
CA ASP A 91 7.32 -7.10 -5.99
C ASP A 91 7.95 -6.93 -7.38
N ALA A 92 9.16 -7.42 -7.54
CA ALA A 92 9.91 -7.44 -8.80
C ALA A 92 10.31 -8.87 -9.21
N SER A 93 9.47 -9.87 -8.87
CA SER A 93 9.58 -11.23 -9.42
C SER A 93 9.37 -11.23 -10.93
N ALA A 94 9.79 -12.29 -11.59
CA ALA A 94 9.67 -12.42 -13.03
C ALA A 94 8.21 -12.32 -13.50
N SER A 95 7.26 -12.84 -12.72
CA SER A 95 5.82 -12.79 -13.01
C SER A 95 5.30 -11.36 -13.19
N MET A 96 5.84 -10.38 -12.46
CA MET A 96 5.47 -8.97 -12.60
C MET A 96 5.91 -8.34 -13.94
N GLY A 97 6.85 -8.95 -14.64
CA GLY A 97 7.38 -8.49 -15.93
C GLY A 97 6.73 -9.16 -17.16
N VAL A 98 5.93 -10.21 -16.97
CA VAL A 98 5.38 -11.01 -18.06
C VAL A 98 3.87 -11.22 -17.94
N PRO A 99 3.18 -11.29 -19.09
CA PRO A 99 3.67 -10.84 -20.38
C PRO A 99 3.89 -9.31 -20.39
N ALA A 100 4.88 -8.85 -21.14
CA ALA A 100 5.22 -7.43 -21.18
C ALA A 100 4.05 -6.54 -21.67
N ALA A 101 3.17 -7.09 -22.51
CA ALA A 101 1.98 -6.42 -23.04
C ALA A 101 0.97 -6.05 -21.93
N ASP A 102 0.92 -6.79 -20.83
CA ASP A 102 0.01 -6.54 -19.71
C ASP A 102 0.44 -5.33 -18.84
N GLY A 103 1.68 -4.92 -18.97
CA GLY A 103 2.19 -3.73 -18.31
C GLY A 103 2.14 -3.74 -16.76
N LYS A 104 2.06 -4.92 -16.13
CA LYS A 104 1.96 -5.05 -14.65
C LYS A 104 3.03 -4.27 -13.92
N TRP A 105 4.29 -4.43 -14.33
CA TRP A 105 5.41 -3.69 -13.71
C TRP A 105 5.25 -2.18 -13.84
N THR A 106 4.85 -1.71 -15.03
CA THR A 106 4.64 -0.28 -15.29
C THR A 106 3.54 0.26 -14.39
N ALA A 107 2.41 -0.43 -14.31
CA ALA A 107 1.29 -0.06 -13.44
C ALA A 107 1.69 -0.07 -11.95
N ALA A 108 2.44 -1.09 -11.50
CA ALA A 108 2.96 -1.17 -10.14
C ALA A 108 3.90 -0.02 -9.82
N ALA A 109 4.83 0.31 -10.73
CA ALA A 109 5.77 1.41 -10.55
C ALA A 109 5.07 2.78 -10.51
N GLU A 110 4.11 3.03 -11.40
CA GLU A 110 3.32 4.26 -11.38
C GLU A 110 2.48 4.37 -10.11
N LEU A 111 1.79 3.29 -9.70
CA LEU A 111 0.98 3.26 -8.49
C LEU A 111 1.83 3.46 -7.23
N ALA A 112 3.01 2.87 -7.17
CA ALA A 112 3.96 3.04 -6.07
C ALA A 112 4.36 4.51 -5.89
N ILE A 113 4.66 5.21 -6.99
CA ILE A 113 4.98 6.65 -6.96
C ILE A 113 3.78 7.49 -6.53
N VAL A 114 2.58 7.16 -7.01
CA VAL A 114 1.35 7.88 -6.61
C VAL A 114 1.09 7.71 -5.11
N LEU A 115 1.20 6.49 -4.58
CA LEU A 115 1.04 6.21 -3.15
C LEU A 115 2.08 6.95 -2.30
N ALA A 116 3.35 6.94 -2.72
CA ALA A 116 4.40 7.71 -2.04
C ALA A 116 4.14 9.22 -2.10
N ALA A 117 3.66 9.73 -3.24
CA ALA A 117 3.32 11.14 -3.40
C ALA A 117 2.14 11.57 -2.52
N ILE A 118 1.09 10.73 -2.42
CA ILE A 118 -0.06 10.97 -1.54
C ILE A 118 0.40 10.93 -0.07
N ALA A 119 1.27 9.99 0.31
CA ALA A 119 1.82 9.91 1.67
C ALA A 119 2.55 11.20 2.05
N VAL A 120 3.48 11.66 1.20
CA VAL A 120 4.24 12.89 1.43
C VAL A 120 3.33 14.12 1.43
N ALA A 121 2.34 14.19 0.53
CA ALA A 121 1.34 15.25 0.52
C ALA A 121 0.52 15.27 1.81
N SER A 122 0.26 14.10 2.42
CA SER A 122 -0.45 13.93 3.68
C SER A 122 0.42 14.13 4.93
N ARG A 123 1.60 14.74 4.78
CA ARG A 123 2.57 14.96 5.87
C ARG A 123 3.10 13.68 6.52
N HIS A 124 3.01 12.55 5.82
CA HIS A 124 3.68 11.32 6.20
C HIS A 124 5.05 11.23 5.54
N ALA A 125 5.92 10.39 6.10
CA ALA A 125 7.15 10.02 5.43
C ALA A 125 6.88 8.83 4.50
N ALA A 126 7.60 8.74 3.39
CA ALA A 126 7.52 7.62 2.46
C ALA A 126 8.87 6.92 2.30
N ARG A 127 8.85 5.60 2.21
CA ARG A 127 9.97 4.75 1.81
C ARG A 127 9.49 3.80 0.72
N LEU A 128 10.25 3.68 -0.34
CA LEU A 128 10.03 2.68 -1.37
C LEU A 128 11.01 1.53 -1.19
N ALA A 129 10.57 0.31 -1.37
CA ALA A 129 11.43 -0.84 -1.47
C ALA A 129 11.00 -1.75 -2.62
N VAL A 130 11.97 -2.18 -3.41
CA VAL A 130 11.80 -3.18 -4.45
C VAL A 130 12.22 -4.52 -3.87
N LEU A 131 11.29 -5.47 -3.90
CA LEU A 131 11.46 -6.84 -3.41
C LEU A 131 11.89 -7.71 -4.59
N CYS A 132 13.07 -8.28 -4.53
CA CYS A 132 13.64 -9.15 -5.54
C CYS A 132 14.26 -10.38 -4.87
N GLY A 133 14.69 -11.37 -5.64
CA GLY A 133 15.20 -12.66 -5.14
C GLY A 133 16.43 -12.62 -4.22
N GLY A 134 16.82 -11.43 -3.77
CA GLY A 134 17.88 -11.17 -2.79
C GLY A 134 17.41 -10.21 -1.71
N ALA A 135 18.35 -9.45 -1.15
CA ALA A 135 18.00 -8.41 -0.17
C ALA A 135 17.15 -7.30 -0.83
N PRO A 136 16.05 -6.87 -0.19
CA PRO A 136 15.26 -5.75 -0.68
C PRO A 136 16.09 -4.50 -0.91
N ARG A 137 15.94 -3.86 -2.06
CA ARG A 137 16.56 -2.56 -2.35
C ARG A 137 15.59 -1.47 -1.92
N ALA A 138 15.94 -0.73 -0.87
CA ALA A 138 15.09 0.30 -0.31
C ALA A 138 15.70 1.70 -0.49
N SER A 139 14.83 2.67 -0.77
CA SER A 139 15.19 4.08 -0.71
C SER A 139 15.41 4.54 0.75
N LEU A 140 15.97 5.73 0.92
CA LEU A 140 15.89 6.43 2.20
C LEU A 140 14.43 6.79 2.50
N VAL A 141 14.17 7.20 3.74
CA VAL A 141 12.87 7.77 4.14
C VAL A 141 12.81 9.22 3.66
N HIS A 142 11.81 9.54 2.86
CA HIS A 142 11.61 10.87 2.30
C HIS A 142 10.35 11.52 2.85
N ARG A 143 10.46 12.79 3.24
CA ARG A 143 9.37 13.63 3.76
C ARG A 143 8.97 14.76 2.80
N ARG A 144 9.68 14.86 1.67
CA ARG A 144 9.50 15.94 0.67
C ARG A 144 9.36 15.36 -0.72
N ARG A 145 8.62 16.05 -1.56
CA ARG A 145 8.38 15.65 -2.97
C ARG A 145 9.66 15.42 -3.77
N ALA A 146 10.73 16.15 -3.46
CA ALA A 146 12.03 15.94 -4.13
C ALA A 146 12.53 14.50 -4.02
N GLY A 147 12.22 13.78 -2.92
CA GLY A 147 12.58 12.39 -2.75
C GLY A 147 11.87 11.40 -3.67
N LEU A 148 10.74 11.80 -4.28
CA LEU A 148 10.02 10.94 -5.23
C LEU A 148 10.84 10.64 -6.49
N VAL A 149 11.75 11.55 -6.87
CA VAL A 149 12.64 11.33 -8.02
C VAL A 149 13.57 10.14 -7.76
N ALA A 150 14.21 10.09 -6.59
CA ALA A 150 15.08 8.98 -6.22
C ALA A 150 14.32 7.63 -6.12
N MET A 151 13.05 7.66 -5.65
CA MET A 151 12.19 6.47 -5.66
C MET A 151 11.86 6.03 -7.09
N ALA A 152 11.55 6.96 -7.98
CA ALA A 152 11.28 6.67 -9.38
C ALA A 152 12.51 6.12 -10.11
N GLU A 153 13.70 6.65 -9.81
CA GLU A 153 14.96 6.11 -10.34
C GLU A 153 15.19 4.67 -9.93
N LEU A 154 14.89 4.32 -8.68
CA LEU A 154 15.01 2.95 -8.19
C LEU A 154 14.07 1.99 -8.96
N LEU A 155 12.83 2.41 -9.22
CA LEU A 155 11.87 1.62 -10.00
C LEU A 155 12.29 1.50 -11.47
N ASP A 156 12.63 2.64 -12.11
CA ASP A 156 13.02 2.68 -13.53
C ASP A 156 14.32 1.90 -13.81
N ALA A 157 15.21 1.79 -12.81
CA ALA A 157 16.44 0.99 -12.88
C ALA A 157 16.21 -0.51 -12.57
N THR A 158 14.98 -0.92 -12.26
CA THR A 158 14.66 -2.30 -11.93
C THR A 158 13.98 -3.00 -13.10
N THR A 159 14.46 -4.19 -13.43
CA THR A 159 13.80 -5.13 -14.34
C THR A 159 13.31 -6.31 -13.51
N PRO A 160 12.00 -6.59 -13.50
CA PRO A 160 11.46 -7.77 -12.84
C PRO A 160 12.13 -9.05 -13.31
N SER A 161 12.59 -9.87 -12.37
CA SER A 161 13.31 -11.10 -12.71
C SER A 161 13.44 -12.04 -11.53
N GLY A 162 13.59 -13.34 -11.85
CA GLY A 162 13.82 -14.40 -10.87
C GLY A 162 12.60 -14.69 -10.00
N ARG A 163 12.79 -15.61 -9.06
CA ARG A 163 11.77 -16.04 -8.11
C ARG A 163 11.85 -15.25 -6.82
N LEU A 164 10.71 -14.88 -6.26
CA LEU A 164 10.60 -14.18 -4.99
C LEU A 164 9.81 -15.00 -3.97
N GLU A 165 10.44 -15.33 -2.85
CA GLU A 165 9.76 -15.85 -1.67
C GLU A 165 9.14 -14.68 -0.88
N LEU A 166 8.01 -14.15 -1.40
CA LEU A 166 7.43 -12.89 -0.92
C LEU A 166 7.19 -12.88 0.60
N GLY A 167 6.60 -13.95 1.16
CA GLY A 167 6.33 -14.02 2.60
C GLY A 167 7.60 -13.96 3.45
N ARG A 168 8.68 -14.65 3.05
CA ARG A 168 9.98 -14.60 3.70
C ARG A 168 10.59 -13.21 3.60
N THR A 169 10.58 -12.62 2.40
CA THR A 169 11.14 -11.29 2.15
C THR A 169 10.42 -10.20 2.94
N LEU A 170 9.09 -10.28 3.07
CA LEU A 170 8.31 -9.38 3.95
C LEU A 170 8.67 -9.57 5.43
N GLY A 171 8.91 -10.80 5.87
CA GLY A 171 9.38 -11.09 7.23
C GLY A 171 10.75 -10.47 7.52
N GLU A 172 11.70 -10.63 6.61
CA GLU A 172 13.03 -10.02 6.69
C GLU A 172 12.95 -8.48 6.66
N TYR A 173 12.08 -7.93 5.81
CA TYR A 173 11.83 -6.50 5.76
C TYR A 173 11.30 -5.97 7.10
N ALA A 174 10.31 -6.63 7.68
CA ALA A 174 9.75 -6.27 8.98
C ALA A 174 10.79 -6.33 10.11
N HIS A 175 11.75 -7.25 10.01
CA HIS A 175 12.85 -7.35 10.99
C HIS A 175 13.84 -6.18 10.86
N ARG A 176 14.20 -5.80 9.64
CA ARG A 176 15.12 -4.68 9.37
C ARG A 176 14.51 -3.30 9.66
N HIS A 177 13.18 -3.20 9.63
CA HIS A 177 12.42 -1.96 9.82
C HIS A 177 11.44 -2.11 10.98
N PRO A 178 11.93 -2.14 12.24
CA PRO A 178 11.09 -2.40 13.42
C PRO A 178 10.23 -1.20 13.83
N GLU A 179 10.38 -0.06 13.18
CA GLU A 179 9.67 1.19 13.47
C GLU A 179 8.15 1.11 13.23
N GLY A 180 7.69 0.14 12.44
CA GLY A 180 6.30 0.01 12.05
C GLY A 180 5.85 1.10 11.07
N GLY A 181 4.56 1.31 10.94
CA GLY A 181 3.97 2.29 10.02
C GLY A 181 2.88 1.70 9.14
N ALA A 182 2.81 2.09 7.86
CA ALA A 182 1.95 1.46 6.87
C ALA A 182 2.80 0.69 5.86
N ALA A 183 2.45 -0.56 5.57
CA ALA A 183 3.06 -1.38 4.52
C ALA A 183 2.06 -1.59 3.39
N LEU A 184 2.33 -0.98 2.24
CA LEU A 184 1.55 -1.09 1.01
C LEU A 184 2.31 -2.04 0.09
N VAL A 185 1.86 -3.29 -0.01
CA VAL A 185 2.54 -4.35 -0.79
C VAL A 185 1.86 -4.46 -2.14
N LEU A 186 2.61 -4.22 -3.21
CA LEU A 186 2.18 -4.32 -4.61
C LEU A 186 2.78 -5.59 -5.20
N SER A 187 1.94 -6.53 -5.64
CA SER A 187 2.34 -7.81 -6.25
C SER A 187 1.16 -8.37 -7.06
N ASP A 188 1.39 -9.35 -7.91
CA ASP A 188 0.32 -10.15 -8.49
C ASP A 188 -0.23 -11.18 -7.49
N PHE A 189 0.51 -11.46 -6.42
CA PHE A 189 0.17 -12.44 -5.38
C PHE A 189 -0.22 -13.82 -5.90
N MET A 190 0.33 -14.24 -7.04
CA MET A 190 0.10 -15.58 -7.62
C MET A 190 0.93 -16.64 -6.92
N LEU A 191 0.74 -16.74 -5.58
CA LEU A 191 1.42 -17.68 -4.70
C LEU A 191 0.41 -18.26 -3.70
N GLU A 192 0.75 -19.40 -3.12
CA GLU A 192 -0.07 -20.01 -2.07
C GLU A 192 -0.23 -19.07 -0.87
N PRO A 193 -1.47 -18.85 -0.37
CA PRO A 193 -1.72 -18.00 0.80
C PRO A 193 -0.88 -18.37 2.02
N ALA A 194 -0.64 -19.66 2.23
CA ALA A 194 0.19 -20.16 3.32
C ALA A 194 1.65 -19.69 3.23
N ALA A 195 2.18 -19.48 2.03
CA ALA A 195 3.53 -18.96 1.83
C ALA A 195 3.63 -17.46 2.14
N LEU A 196 2.54 -16.69 1.96
CA LEU A 196 2.50 -15.27 2.27
C LEU A 196 2.29 -14.99 3.76
N GLU A 197 1.52 -15.83 4.44
CA GLU A 197 1.04 -15.62 5.81
C GLU A 197 2.12 -15.26 6.83
N PRO A 198 3.30 -15.92 6.88
CA PRO A 198 4.36 -15.58 7.83
C PRO A 198 4.85 -14.14 7.69
N GLY A 199 4.95 -13.64 6.45
CA GLY A 199 5.39 -12.26 6.16
C GLY A 199 4.37 -11.23 6.63
N VAL A 200 3.10 -11.44 6.33
CA VAL A 200 2.00 -10.57 6.78
C VAL A 200 1.95 -10.55 8.31
N ALA A 201 2.03 -11.72 8.95
CA ALA A 201 2.07 -11.83 10.41
C ALA A 201 3.26 -11.10 11.02
N ALA A 202 4.45 -11.17 10.40
CA ALA A 202 5.65 -10.48 10.85
C ALA A 202 5.48 -8.95 10.79
N LEU A 203 4.95 -8.40 9.69
CA LEU A 203 4.61 -6.99 9.56
C LEU A 203 3.61 -6.56 10.64
N ARG A 204 2.55 -7.33 10.82
CA ARG A 204 1.52 -7.04 11.83
C ARG A 204 2.08 -7.03 13.26
N ARG A 205 2.94 -7.99 13.62
CA ARG A 205 3.61 -8.04 14.93
C ARG A 205 4.50 -6.82 15.18
N ARG A 206 5.06 -6.22 14.12
CA ARG A 206 5.86 -4.98 14.20
C ARG A 206 5.00 -3.70 14.20
N GLY A 207 3.67 -3.83 14.22
CA GLY A 207 2.74 -2.69 14.29
C GLY A 207 2.44 -2.04 12.95
N TYR A 208 2.76 -2.69 11.83
CA TYR A 208 2.37 -2.18 10.52
C TYR A 208 0.86 -2.28 10.28
N ALA A 209 0.26 -1.24 9.73
CA ALA A 209 -0.99 -1.34 8.99
C ALA A 209 -0.68 -1.92 7.61
N VAL A 210 -1.20 -3.12 7.30
CA VAL A 210 -0.82 -3.86 6.09
C VAL A 210 -1.93 -3.75 5.06
N TYR A 211 -1.54 -3.40 3.83
CA TYR A 211 -2.39 -3.34 2.65
C TYR A 211 -1.76 -4.21 1.58
N LEU A 212 -2.50 -5.21 1.13
CA LEU A 212 -2.12 -6.12 0.05
C LEU A 212 -2.86 -5.68 -1.21
N LEU A 213 -2.12 -5.12 -2.16
CA LEU A 213 -2.66 -4.50 -3.37
C LEU A 213 -2.26 -5.35 -4.57
N GLN A 214 -3.18 -6.20 -5.03
CA GLN A 214 -2.96 -7.09 -6.16
C GLN A 214 -3.06 -6.33 -7.47
N LEU A 215 -2.13 -6.60 -8.38
CA LEU A 215 -2.15 -6.16 -9.78
C LEU A 215 -2.15 -7.38 -10.69
N LEU A 216 -3.25 -7.57 -11.41
CA LEU A 216 -3.38 -8.64 -12.38
C LEU A 216 -3.26 -8.09 -13.80
N GLY A 217 -2.56 -8.83 -14.66
CA GLY A 217 -2.52 -8.57 -16.07
C GLY A 217 -3.84 -8.89 -16.76
N HIS A 218 -4.08 -8.23 -17.90
CA HIS A 218 -5.27 -8.52 -18.69
C HIS A 218 -5.33 -9.99 -19.14
N SER A 219 -4.19 -10.55 -19.52
CA SER A 219 -4.07 -11.97 -19.91
C SER A 219 -4.33 -12.94 -18.73
N GLU A 220 -4.13 -12.50 -17.50
CA GLU A 220 -4.43 -13.29 -16.30
C GLU A 220 -5.92 -13.22 -15.94
N ILE A 221 -6.58 -12.11 -16.26
CA ILE A 221 -8.02 -11.93 -16.02
C ILE A 221 -8.84 -12.60 -17.12
N GLU A 222 -8.44 -12.41 -18.38
CA GLU A 222 -9.13 -12.92 -19.57
C GLU A 222 -8.17 -13.66 -20.51
N PRO A 223 -7.68 -14.87 -20.13
CA PRO A 223 -6.66 -15.58 -20.90
C PRO A 223 -7.10 -15.95 -22.32
N ALA A 224 -8.40 -16.11 -22.56
CA ALA A 224 -8.95 -16.37 -23.89
C ALA A 224 -8.63 -15.29 -24.94
N ARG A 225 -8.41 -14.06 -24.51
CA ARG A 225 -8.03 -12.96 -25.43
C ARG A 225 -6.56 -12.99 -25.79
N ALA A 226 -5.73 -13.56 -24.91
CA ALA A 226 -4.28 -13.61 -25.13
C ALA A 226 -3.86 -14.82 -25.97
N LEU A 227 -4.53 -15.96 -25.78
CA LEU A 227 -4.14 -17.22 -26.40
C LEU A 227 -5.36 -18.15 -26.54
N ALA A 228 -5.56 -18.73 -27.72
CA ALA A 228 -6.56 -19.78 -27.92
C ALA A 228 -5.96 -21.19 -27.66
N SER A 229 -4.72 -21.41 -28.11
CA SER A 229 -3.92 -22.61 -27.86
C SER A 229 -2.43 -22.27 -28.04
N GLY A 230 -1.56 -22.94 -27.29
CA GLY A 230 -0.14 -22.68 -27.37
C GLY A 230 0.64 -23.29 -26.22
N GLU A 231 1.81 -22.76 -25.99
CA GLU A 231 2.70 -23.16 -24.90
C GLU A 231 2.75 -22.04 -23.85
N LEU A 232 2.38 -22.37 -22.63
CA LEU A 232 2.60 -21.50 -21.47
C LEU A 232 3.98 -21.80 -20.89
N VAL A 233 4.74 -20.74 -20.63
CA VAL A 233 6.05 -20.84 -20.00
C VAL A 233 5.95 -20.16 -18.63
N ASP A 234 6.24 -20.92 -17.58
CA ASP A 234 6.33 -20.36 -16.24
C ASP A 234 7.49 -19.37 -16.17
N ALA A 235 7.19 -18.13 -15.77
CA ALA A 235 8.15 -17.04 -15.78
C ALA A 235 9.28 -17.20 -14.75
N GLU A 236 9.05 -17.98 -13.68
CA GLU A 236 10.00 -18.17 -12.59
C GLU A 236 10.82 -19.44 -12.75
N SER A 237 10.19 -20.56 -13.15
CA SER A 237 10.84 -21.86 -13.30
C SER A 237 11.33 -22.14 -14.74
N GLY A 238 10.72 -21.50 -15.73
CA GLY A 238 10.94 -21.78 -17.15
C GLY A 238 10.27 -23.07 -17.63
N GLU A 239 9.47 -23.73 -16.81
CA GLU A 239 8.70 -24.91 -17.19
C GLU A 239 7.69 -24.58 -18.31
N ARG A 240 7.49 -25.52 -19.20
CA ARG A 240 6.64 -25.36 -20.39
C ARG A 240 5.47 -26.31 -20.35
N HIS A 241 4.28 -25.79 -20.56
CA HIS A 241 3.04 -26.55 -20.59
C HIS A 241 2.25 -26.23 -21.85
N GLY A 242 2.01 -27.26 -22.68
CA GLY A 242 1.09 -27.14 -23.81
C GLY A 242 -0.34 -27.00 -23.29
N VAL A 243 -1.04 -25.97 -23.73
CA VAL A 243 -2.42 -25.70 -23.33
C VAL A 243 -3.33 -25.47 -24.51
N SER A 244 -4.58 -25.94 -24.39
CA SER A 244 -5.69 -25.57 -25.26
C SER A 244 -6.75 -24.93 -24.38
N LEU A 245 -7.09 -23.68 -24.64
CA LEU A 245 -8.02 -22.91 -23.85
C LEU A 245 -9.43 -23.08 -24.41
N ASP A 246 -10.04 -24.23 -24.14
CA ASP A 246 -11.45 -24.45 -24.42
C ASP A 246 -12.34 -23.81 -23.32
N ALA A 247 -13.65 -23.84 -23.55
CA ALA A 247 -14.61 -23.22 -22.63
C ALA A 247 -14.56 -23.81 -21.20
N ASP A 248 -14.31 -25.12 -21.09
CA ASP A 248 -14.26 -25.83 -19.82
C ASP A 248 -12.99 -25.47 -19.05
N VAL A 249 -11.85 -25.39 -19.73
CA VAL A 249 -10.56 -24.96 -19.15
C VAL A 249 -10.67 -23.49 -18.64
N LEU A 250 -11.28 -22.62 -19.46
CA LEU A 250 -11.49 -21.21 -19.08
C LEU A 250 -12.43 -21.07 -17.88
N ALA A 251 -13.51 -21.83 -17.85
CA ALA A 251 -14.44 -21.83 -16.70
C ALA A 251 -13.74 -22.30 -15.40
N ARG A 252 -12.94 -23.37 -15.48
CA ARG A 252 -12.16 -23.89 -14.35
C ARG A 252 -11.10 -22.89 -13.89
N TYR A 253 -10.40 -22.26 -14.83
CA TYR A 253 -9.41 -21.22 -14.51
C TYR A 253 -10.07 -20.04 -13.76
N GLY A 254 -11.19 -19.53 -14.29
CA GLY A 254 -11.93 -18.45 -13.64
C GLY A 254 -12.38 -18.79 -12.20
N ALA A 255 -12.86 -20.03 -12.01
CA ALA A 255 -13.22 -20.52 -10.67
C ALA A 255 -12.01 -20.62 -9.73
N LEU A 256 -10.86 -21.08 -10.21
CA LEU A 256 -9.62 -21.17 -9.44
C LEU A 256 -9.08 -19.77 -9.09
N LEU A 257 -9.10 -18.84 -10.03
CA LEU A 257 -8.67 -17.44 -9.76
C LEU A 257 -9.57 -16.79 -8.71
N ALA A 258 -10.88 -16.96 -8.82
CA ALA A 258 -11.83 -16.44 -7.83
C ALA A 258 -11.59 -17.06 -6.45
N ALA A 259 -11.43 -18.38 -6.37
CA ALA A 259 -11.15 -19.07 -5.11
C ALA A 259 -9.82 -18.62 -4.50
N HIS A 260 -8.79 -18.40 -5.31
CA HIS A 260 -7.50 -17.86 -4.88
C HIS A 260 -7.66 -16.45 -4.29
N GLN A 261 -8.38 -15.55 -4.97
CA GLN A 261 -8.64 -14.20 -4.47
C GLN A 261 -9.43 -14.20 -3.16
N ASP A 262 -10.39 -15.12 -3.01
CA ASP A 262 -11.15 -15.29 -1.77
C ASP A 262 -10.27 -15.81 -0.63
N ALA A 263 -9.36 -16.73 -0.91
CA ALA A 263 -8.38 -17.20 0.06
C ALA A 263 -7.41 -16.09 0.52
N MET A 264 -6.93 -15.26 -0.41
CA MET A 264 -6.11 -14.09 -0.10
C MET A 264 -6.88 -13.05 0.72
N ARG A 265 -8.14 -12.80 0.40
CA ARG A 265 -9.02 -11.92 1.17
C ARG A 265 -9.23 -12.46 2.60
N ALA A 266 -9.46 -13.77 2.74
CA ALA A 266 -9.59 -14.41 4.04
C ALA A 266 -8.30 -14.32 4.88
N LEU A 267 -7.13 -14.51 4.26
CA LEU A 267 -5.83 -14.31 4.89
C LEU A 267 -5.68 -12.86 5.39
N ALA A 268 -5.98 -11.88 4.54
CA ALA A 268 -5.93 -10.48 4.90
C ALA A 268 -6.83 -10.17 6.11
N MET A 269 -8.05 -10.66 6.12
CA MET A 269 -9.00 -10.49 7.23
C MET A 269 -8.47 -11.11 8.54
N ARG A 270 -7.95 -12.34 8.51
CA ARG A 270 -7.36 -13.00 9.69
C ARG A 270 -6.26 -12.16 10.34
N HIS A 271 -5.45 -11.49 9.52
CA HIS A 271 -4.34 -10.66 9.98
C HIS A 271 -4.70 -9.18 10.11
N ARG A 272 -5.98 -8.80 10.01
CA ARG A 272 -6.42 -7.39 10.02
C ARG A 272 -5.64 -6.55 9.01
N ALA A 273 -5.36 -7.13 7.86
CA ALA A 273 -4.82 -6.46 6.70
C ALA A 273 -5.95 -6.10 5.73
N THR A 274 -5.72 -5.15 4.86
CA THR A 274 -6.66 -4.77 3.79
C THR A 274 -6.23 -5.43 2.50
N TRP A 275 -7.17 -5.98 1.75
CA TRP A 275 -6.96 -6.57 0.43
C TRP A 275 -7.72 -5.78 -0.63
N ALA A 276 -7.06 -5.53 -1.76
CA ALA A 276 -7.69 -5.03 -2.98
C ALA A 276 -6.99 -5.61 -4.21
N SER A 277 -7.75 -5.78 -5.31
CA SER A 277 -7.25 -6.29 -6.58
C SER A 277 -7.63 -5.32 -7.69
N PHE A 278 -6.69 -5.08 -8.61
CA PHE A 278 -6.83 -4.15 -9.74
C PHE A 278 -6.30 -4.81 -11.01
N ALA A 279 -6.88 -4.45 -12.15
CA ALA A 279 -6.31 -4.77 -13.44
C ALA A 279 -5.18 -3.78 -13.77
N SER A 280 -4.11 -4.27 -14.39
CA SER A 280 -2.92 -3.46 -14.71
C SER A 280 -3.17 -2.41 -15.79
N ASP A 281 -4.19 -2.59 -16.60
CA ASP A 281 -4.64 -1.63 -17.63
C ASP A 281 -5.55 -0.52 -17.07
N THR A 282 -6.01 -0.64 -15.82
CA THR A 282 -6.77 0.41 -15.16
C THR A 282 -5.87 1.63 -14.93
N PRO A 283 -6.27 2.83 -15.40
CA PRO A 283 -5.48 4.04 -15.15
C PRO A 283 -5.18 4.22 -13.66
N VAL A 284 -3.91 4.41 -13.30
CA VAL A 284 -3.47 4.53 -11.90
C VAL A 284 -4.21 5.62 -11.13
N LEU A 285 -4.64 6.67 -11.84
CA LEU A 285 -5.46 7.72 -11.27
C LEU A 285 -6.83 7.22 -10.84
N GLU A 286 -7.45 6.38 -11.66
CA GLU A 286 -8.75 5.78 -11.36
C GLU A 286 -8.63 4.84 -10.16
N ILE A 287 -7.58 4.02 -10.11
CA ILE A 287 -7.25 3.21 -8.93
C ILE A 287 -7.16 4.11 -7.69
N ALA A 288 -6.40 5.23 -7.77
CA ALA A 288 -6.18 6.11 -6.63
C ALA A 288 -7.45 6.84 -6.15
N THR A 289 -8.33 7.25 -7.06
CA THR A 289 -9.51 8.07 -6.74
C THR A 289 -10.79 7.28 -6.53
N ARG A 290 -10.88 6.07 -7.04
CA ARG A 290 -12.04 5.18 -6.91
C ARG A 290 -11.75 4.01 -5.96
N ASP A 291 -10.78 3.19 -6.30
CA ASP A 291 -10.60 1.90 -5.64
C ASP A 291 -9.91 2.02 -4.28
N LEU A 292 -8.87 2.86 -4.19
CA LEU A 292 -8.22 3.12 -2.90
C LEU A 292 -9.12 3.93 -1.95
N VAL A 293 -10.08 4.68 -2.47
CA VAL A 293 -11.11 5.35 -1.67
C VAL A 293 -12.11 4.32 -1.13
N ARG A 294 -12.51 3.32 -1.92
CA ARG A 294 -13.44 2.25 -1.46
C ARG A 294 -12.88 1.44 -0.29
N ILE A 295 -11.58 1.23 -0.25
CA ILE A 295 -10.91 0.53 0.87
C ILE A 295 -10.46 1.50 1.98
N ASP A 296 -10.84 2.77 1.88
CA ASP A 296 -10.54 3.83 2.84
C ASP A 296 -9.02 4.02 3.10
N LEU A 297 -8.19 3.74 2.08
CA LEU A 297 -6.76 4.04 2.11
C LEU A 297 -6.50 5.49 1.68
N VAL A 298 -7.33 6.01 0.78
CA VAL A 298 -7.21 7.37 0.25
C VAL A 298 -8.53 8.12 0.47
N ARG A 299 -8.46 9.41 0.78
CA ARG A 299 -9.61 10.31 0.90
C ARG A 299 -9.36 11.61 0.13
N ALA A 300 -10.41 12.24 -0.37
CA ALA A 300 -10.29 13.59 -0.91
C ALA A 300 -9.92 14.57 0.23
N ARG A 301 -8.92 15.40 0.01
CA ARG A 301 -8.58 16.50 0.94
C ARG A 301 -9.53 17.65 0.68
N ARG A 302 -10.17 18.14 1.72
CA ARG A 302 -10.99 19.35 1.70
C ARG A 302 -10.12 20.60 1.74
#